data_e2dd3affc7a2ec258a23dfeac8b22bda
#
_entry.id   e2dd3affc7a2ec258a23dfeac8b22bda
#
_cell.length_a   1.000
_cell.length_b   1.000
_cell.length_c   1.000
_cell.angle_alpha   90.00
_cell.angle_beta   90.00
_cell.angle_gamma   90.00
#
_symmetry.space_group_name_H-M   'P 1'
#
loop_
_entity.id
_entity.type
_entity.pdbx_description
1 polymer ?
#
loop_
_entity_poly.entity_id
_entity_poly.type
_entity_poly.pdbx_seq_one_letter_code
_entity_poly.pdbx_strand_id
1 'polypeptide(L)'
;MSQLRKDPLVGRWTIIATERARRPAAFVGPQSTITDQKQCPYCQDITFSGVYEAHGVKVSNSNSPILDNSKPFKLCGHGLYDVGHSYGSHEIVLETPLHIANMADLPTEQIKAVIQTYALRMQTHRKDPFIEYILAYKNYGVAAGSRDIGHSRSQIMAV
;
A
#
# COMPACT_ATOMS: atom_id res chain seq x y z
N MET A 1 -13.41 3.88 -9.41
CA MET A 1 -12.49 4.82 -8.76
C MET A 1 -12.85 4.92 -7.29
N SER A 2 -11.85 4.94 -6.43
CA SER A 2 -12.06 5.15 -5.00
C SER A 2 -12.48 6.58 -4.70
N GLN A 3 -13.25 6.77 -3.64
CA GLN A 3 -13.77 8.06 -3.19
C GLN A 3 -13.50 8.26 -1.70
N LEU A 4 -13.24 9.49 -1.29
CA LEU A 4 -13.30 9.90 0.11
C LEU A 4 -14.70 10.40 0.42
N ARG A 5 -15.28 9.93 1.51
CA ARG A 5 -16.58 10.41 2.01
C ARG A 5 -16.48 10.78 3.47
N LYS A 6 -17.02 11.92 3.82
CA LYS A 6 -17.09 12.40 5.20
C LYS A 6 -18.40 11.98 5.83
N ASP A 7 -18.32 11.37 7.00
CA ASP A 7 -19.49 11.12 7.84
C ASP A 7 -19.97 12.46 8.41
N PRO A 8 -21.22 12.86 8.17
CA PRO A 8 -21.73 14.17 8.61
C PRO A 8 -21.97 14.26 10.12
N LEU A 9 -22.05 13.14 10.84
CA LEU A 9 -22.30 13.11 12.28
C LEU A 9 -21.00 13.18 13.08
N VAL A 10 -20.02 12.36 12.75
CA VAL A 10 -18.76 12.24 13.50
C VAL A 10 -17.57 12.89 12.82
N GLY A 11 -17.75 13.43 11.59
CA GLY A 11 -16.70 14.10 10.83
C GLY A 11 -15.58 13.18 10.31
N ARG A 12 -15.76 11.87 10.41
CA ARG A 12 -14.74 10.89 9.97
C ARG A 12 -14.70 10.76 8.46
N TRP A 13 -13.50 10.77 7.89
CA TRP A 13 -13.28 10.44 6.50
C TRP A 13 -13.13 8.94 6.29
N THR A 14 -13.77 8.41 5.25
CA THR A 14 -13.73 6.99 4.87
C THR A 14 -13.41 6.86 3.40
N ILE A 15 -12.49 5.96 3.07
CA ILE A 15 -12.16 5.62 1.68
C ILE A 15 -13.13 4.53 1.21
N ILE A 16 -13.92 4.83 0.18
CA ILE A 16 -14.83 3.88 -0.47
C ILE A 16 -14.17 3.40 -1.76
N ALA A 17 -13.66 2.18 -1.74
CA ALA A 17 -12.99 1.55 -2.87
C ALA A 17 -13.89 0.51 -3.56
N THR A 18 -14.85 0.97 -4.36
CA THR A 18 -15.87 0.13 -5.03
C THR A 18 -15.27 -0.93 -5.94
N GLU A 19 -14.13 -0.64 -6.57
CA GLU A 19 -13.44 -1.58 -7.46
C GLU A 19 -12.91 -2.83 -6.72
N ARG A 20 -12.64 -2.70 -5.41
CA ARG A 20 -12.18 -3.84 -4.60
C ARG A 20 -13.30 -4.83 -4.28
N ALA A 21 -14.55 -4.38 -4.18
CA ALA A 21 -15.71 -5.24 -3.95
C ALA A 21 -16.00 -6.18 -5.12
N ARG A 22 -15.49 -5.88 -6.32
CA ARG A 22 -15.68 -6.68 -7.54
C ARG A 22 -14.65 -7.77 -7.73
N ARG A 23 -13.73 -7.98 -6.80
CA ARG A 23 -12.71 -9.03 -6.91
C ARG A 23 -13.31 -10.37 -6.49
N PRO A 24 -13.46 -11.36 -7.42
CA PRO A 24 -14.10 -12.64 -7.11
C PRO A 24 -13.39 -13.40 -5.99
N ALA A 25 -12.08 -13.22 -5.86
CA ALA A 25 -11.25 -13.95 -4.90
C ALA A 25 -11.20 -13.32 -3.50
N ALA A 26 -11.87 -12.17 -3.26
CA ALA A 26 -11.80 -11.49 -1.97
C ALA A 26 -12.51 -12.24 -0.83
N PHE A 27 -13.42 -13.15 -1.18
CA PHE A 27 -14.27 -13.90 -0.23
C PHE A 27 -14.09 -15.42 -0.33
N VAL A 28 -13.21 -15.90 -1.20
CA VAL A 28 -12.91 -17.32 -1.32
C VAL A 28 -11.87 -17.69 -0.27
N GLY A 29 -12.16 -18.71 0.53
CA GLY A 29 -11.44 -19.21 1.70
C GLY A 29 -9.91 -19.29 1.59
N PRO A 30 -9.21 -19.99 2.47
CA PRO A 30 -7.76 -19.89 2.60
C PRO A 30 -7.06 -20.14 1.26
N GLN A 31 -6.48 -19.07 0.71
CA GLN A 31 -5.71 -19.17 -0.53
C GLN A 31 -4.40 -19.89 -0.21
N SER A 32 -3.98 -20.79 -1.09
CA SER A 32 -2.69 -21.46 -0.98
C SER A 32 -1.57 -20.42 -0.86
N THR A 33 -0.73 -20.59 0.14
CA THR A 33 0.48 -19.80 0.34
C THR A 33 1.38 -19.96 -0.88
N ILE A 34 1.70 -18.86 -1.57
CA ILE A 34 2.72 -18.88 -2.62
C ILE A 34 4.08 -18.91 -1.92
N THR A 35 4.56 -20.10 -1.58
CA THR A 35 5.87 -20.30 -0.95
C THR A 35 6.98 -20.51 -1.98
N ASP A 36 6.63 -20.80 -3.23
CA ASP A 36 7.59 -21.03 -4.30
C ASP A 36 8.09 -19.71 -4.87
N GLN A 37 9.40 -19.51 -4.80
CA GLN A 37 10.09 -18.36 -5.38
C GLN A 37 9.79 -18.18 -6.88
N LYS A 38 9.63 -19.29 -7.62
CA LYS A 38 9.34 -19.25 -9.06
C LYS A 38 7.93 -18.73 -9.38
N GLN A 39 7.02 -18.78 -8.43
CA GLN A 39 5.66 -18.27 -8.58
C GLN A 39 5.46 -16.91 -7.92
N CYS A 40 6.48 -16.41 -7.23
CA CYS A 40 6.41 -15.13 -6.53
C CYS A 40 6.47 -13.97 -7.54
N PRO A 41 5.44 -13.12 -7.63
CA PRO A 41 5.42 -12.00 -8.55
C PRO A 41 6.51 -10.95 -8.25
N TYR A 42 6.98 -10.90 -7.02
CA TYR A 42 8.04 -9.98 -6.60
C TYR A 42 9.45 -10.47 -6.91
N CYS A 43 9.64 -11.79 -7.00
CA CYS A 43 10.92 -12.38 -7.42
C CYS A 43 11.11 -12.31 -8.93
N GLN A 44 10.01 -12.28 -9.68
CA GLN A 44 10.04 -12.27 -11.15
C GLN A 44 10.11 -10.85 -11.75
N ASP A 45 10.13 -9.82 -10.92
CA ASP A 45 10.20 -8.39 -11.32
C ASP A 45 9.10 -7.93 -12.31
N ILE A 46 8.06 -8.74 -12.52
CA ILE A 46 7.05 -8.57 -13.57
C ILE A 46 6.13 -7.36 -13.32
N THR A 47 6.12 -6.82 -12.10
CA THR A 47 5.13 -5.82 -11.69
C THR A 47 5.72 -4.61 -10.97
N PHE A 48 7.03 -4.50 -10.89
CA PHE A 48 7.70 -3.48 -10.09
C PHE A 48 8.24 -2.34 -10.97
N SER A 49 7.39 -1.37 -11.32
CA SER A 49 7.86 -0.07 -11.78
C SER A 49 8.37 0.72 -10.58
N GLY A 50 9.68 0.62 -10.29
CA GLY A 50 10.27 1.22 -9.11
C GLY A 50 10.15 2.74 -9.10
N VAL A 51 9.66 3.26 -7.98
CA VAL A 51 9.68 4.69 -7.65
C VAL A 51 10.98 5.04 -6.91
N TYR A 52 11.53 4.06 -6.19
CA TYR A 52 12.74 4.20 -5.40
C TYR A 52 13.37 2.82 -5.15
N GLU A 53 14.69 2.77 -5.18
CA GLU A 53 15.47 1.59 -4.81
C GLU A 53 16.77 2.00 -4.11
N ALA A 54 17.03 1.43 -2.93
CA ALA A 54 18.30 1.54 -2.23
C ALA A 54 18.50 0.40 -1.24
N HIS A 55 19.73 -0.03 -1.08
CA HIS A 55 20.12 -1.05 -0.08
C HIS A 55 19.28 -2.33 -0.11
N GLY A 56 18.87 -2.76 -1.31
CA GLY A 56 18.04 -3.95 -1.48
C GLY A 56 16.56 -3.75 -1.12
N VAL A 57 16.15 -2.54 -0.77
CA VAL A 57 14.73 -2.19 -0.58
C VAL A 57 14.21 -1.53 -1.85
N LYS A 58 13.11 -2.05 -2.38
CA LYS A 58 12.44 -1.49 -3.56
C LYS A 58 11.07 -0.92 -3.19
N VAL A 59 10.72 0.24 -3.74
CA VAL A 59 9.40 0.85 -3.57
C VAL A 59 8.76 1.06 -4.93
N SER A 60 7.52 0.65 -5.06
CA SER A 60 6.71 0.88 -6.27
C SER A 60 5.31 1.38 -5.93
N ASN A 61 4.65 1.98 -6.89
CA ASN A 61 3.23 2.23 -6.76
C ASN A 61 2.46 0.89 -6.70
N SER A 62 1.41 0.85 -5.90
CA SER A 62 0.54 -0.33 -5.82
C SER A 62 -0.15 -0.58 -7.17
N ASN A 63 -0.12 -1.82 -7.64
CA ASN A 63 -0.85 -2.22 -8.86
C ASN A 63 -2.38 -2.14 -8.70
N SER A 64 -2.86 -1.90 -7.51
CA SER A 64 -4.26 -1.74 -7.19
C SER A 64 -4.41 -0.65 -6.14
N PRO A 65 -4.08 0.60 -6.50
CA PRO A 65 -4.08 1.69 -5.55
C PRO A 65 -5.50 1.99 -5.06
N ILE A 66 -5.62 2.38 -3.81
CA ILE A 66 -6.86 2.92 -3.25
C ILE A 66 -6.82 4.45 -3.20
N LEU A 67 -5.64 5.01 -3.35
CA LEU A 67 -5.35 6.43 -3.46
C LEU A 67 -4.71 6.70 -4.83
N ASP A 68 -5.01 7.83 -5.41
CA ASP A 68 -4.57 8.21 -6.76
C ASP A 68 -4.35 9.72 -6.82
N ASN A 69 -3.17 10.13 -7.23
CA ASN A 69 -2.78 11.53 -7.41
C ASN A 69 -2.73 11.96 -8.88
N SER A 70 -3.24 11.15 -9.79
CA SER A 70 -3.30 11.48 -11.23
C SER A 70 -4.26 12.64 -11.54
N LYS A 71 -5.14 12.99 -10.60
CA LYS A 71 -6.11 14.08 -10.71
C LYS A 71 -5.92 15.06 -9.55
N PRO A 72 -6.20 16.33 -9.76
CA PRO A 72 -6.15 17.31 -8.69
C PRO A 72 -7.15 16.98 -7.58
N PHE A 73 -6.76 17.29 -6.35
CA PHE A 73 -7.66 17.17 -5.20
C PHE A 73 -8.88 18.07 -5.39
N LYS A 74 -10.08 17.50 -5.27
CA LYS A 74 -11.35 18.23 -5.38
C LYS A 74 -12.37 17.63 -4.43
N LEU A 75 -12.93 18.45 -3.58
CA LEU A 75 -14.09 18.13 -2.75
C LEU A 75 -15.36 18.66 -3.42
N CYS A 76 -16.43 17.90 -3.35
CA CYS A 76 -17.75 18.27 -3.83
C CYS A 76 -18.78 17.89 -2.77
N GLY A 77 -19.74 18.76 -2.52
CA GLY A 77 -20.91 18.42 -1.72
C GLY A 77 -21.86 17.50 -2.51
N HIS A 78 -22.36 16.44 -1.89
CA HIS A 78 -23.39 15.58 -2.44
C HIS A 78 -24.49 15.34 -1.40
N GLY A 79 -25.52 16.15 -1.42
CA GLY A 79 -26.54 16.17 -0.38
C GLY A 79 -25.95 16.57 0.98
N LEU A 80 -26.06 15.71 1.97
CA LEU A 80 -25.50 15.92 3.31
C LEU A 80 -24.02 15.50 3.43
N TYR A 81 -23.41 14.98 2.36
CA TYR A 81 -22.08 14.39 2.40
C TYR A 81 -21.08 15.23 1.63
N ASP A 82 -19.90 15.38 2.20
CA ASP A 82 -18.72 15.79 1.44
C ASP A 82 -18.12 14.55 0.77
N VAL A 83 -17.91 14.65 -0.52
CA VAL A 83 -17.34 13.59 -1.35
C VAL A 83 -16.17 14.16 -2.11
N GLY A 84 -15.05 13.45 -2.07
CA GLY A 84 -13.85 13.80 -2.82
C GLY A 84 -13.28 12.62 -3.58
N HIS A 85 -12.39 12.93 -4.53
CA HIS A 85 -11.50 11.93 -5.09
C HIS A 85 -10.56 11.45 -3.97
N SER A 86 -10.28 10.14 -3.91
CA SER A 86 -9.29 9.60 -2.96
C SER A 86 -7.87 9.98 -3.40
N TYR A 87 -7.55 11.27 -3.23
CA TYR A 87 -6.25 11.82 -3.56
C TYR A 87 -5.18 11.24 -2.64
N GLY A 88 -4.02 10.95 -3.22
CA GLY A 88 -2.87 10.50 -2.44
C GLY A 88 -2.05 9.43 -3.14
N SER A 89 -1.18 8.79 -2.39
CA SER A 89 -0.28 7.74 -2.87
C SER A 89 -0.47 6.45 -2.10
N HIS A 90 -0.39 5.33 -2.81
CA HIS A 90 -0.38 3.98 -2.24
C HIS A 90 0.80 3.20 -2.80
N GLU A 91 1.83 3.03 -1.98
CA GLU A 91 3.08 2.37 -2.34
C GLU A 91 3.21 0.99 -1.70
N ILE A 92 3.89 0.09 -2.40
CA ILE A 92 4.35 -1.20 -1.89
C ILE A 92 5.85 -1.09 -1.65
N VAL A 93 6.30 -1.46 -0.47
CA VAL A 93 7.72 -1.55 -0.11
C VAL A 93 8.11 -3.02 -0.07
N LEU A 94 8.97 -3.43 -0.96
CA LEU A 94 9.60 -4.73 -0.96
C LEU A 94 10.84 -4.67 -0.07
N GLU A 95 10.80 -5.36 1.05
CA GLU A 95 11.75 -5.18 2.16
C GLU A 95 13.09 -5.86 1.92
N THR A 96 13.17 -6.76 0.95
CA THR A 96 14.38 -7.51 0.59
C THR A 96 14.29 -8.01 -0.84
N PRO A 97 15.41 -8.17 -1.56
CA PRO A 97 15.41 -8.85 -2.86
C PRO A 97 15.31 -10.37 -2.73
N LEU A 98 15.49 -10.92 -1.53
CA LEU A 98 15.44 -12.36 -1.27
C LEU A 98 14.02 -12.81 -0.98
N HIS A 99 13.69 -14.05 -1.36
CA HIS A 99 12.39 -14.66 -1.09
C HIS A 99 12.27 -15.07 0.39
N ILE A 100 12.14 -14.08 1.26
CA ILE A 100 11.97 -14.24 2.71
C ILE A 100 10.59 -13.70 3.08
N ALA A 101 9.78 -14.52 3.74
CA ALA A 101 8.39 -14.17 4.06
C ALA A 101 8.29 -13.24 5.27
N ASN A 102 9.16 -13.42 6.25
CA ASN A 102 9.04 -12.75 7.54
C ASN A 102 10.14 -11.71 7.72
N MET A 103 9.75 -10.49 8.08
CA MET A 103 10.70 -9.40 8.36
C MET A 103 11.64 -9.73 9.53
N ALA A 104 11.20 -10.56 10.49
CA ALA A 104 12.03 -10.96 11.61
C ALA A 104 13.24 -11.83 11.20
N ASP A 105 13.18 -12.46 10.03
CA ASP A 105 14.26 -13.30 9.50
C ASP A 105 15.27 -12.49 8.68
N LEU A 106 15.06 -11.17 8.53
CA LEU A 106 15.99 -10.29 7.83
C LEU A 106 17.19 -9.91 8.73
N PRO A 107 18.38 -9.73 8.15
CA PRO A 107 19.49 -9.14 8.86
C PRO A 107 19.14 -7.74 9.42
N THR A 108 19.71 -7.38 10.57
CA THR A 108 19.48 -6.08 11.21
C THR A 108 19.74 -4.90 10.28
N GLU A 109 20.79 -4.97 9.46
CA GLU A 109 21.09 -3.91 8.48
C GLU A 109 20.02 -3.78 7.41
N GLN A 110 19.38 -4.88 7.02
CA GLN A 110 18.26 -4.84 6.07
C GLN A 110 17.03 -4.22 6.72
N ILE A 111 16.73 -4.55 7.98
CA ILE A 111 15.63 -3.92 8.73
C ILE A 111 15.88 -2.41 8.87
N LYS A 112 17.09 -2.00 9.17
CA LYS A 112 17.50 -0.59 9.23
C LYS A 112 17.26 0.11 7.89
N ALA A 113 17.63 -0.50 6.77
CA ALA A 113 17.39 0.04 5.44
C ALA A 113 15.90 0.21 5.15
N VAL A 114 15.06 -0.74 5.58
CA VAL A 114 13.59 -0.63 5.47
C VAL A 114 13.06 0.57 6.24
N ILE A 115 13.46 0.75 7.50
CA ILE A 115 13.02 1.89 8.32
C ILE A 115 13.50 3.23 7.73
N GLN A 116 14.73 3.29 7.24
CA GLN A 116 15.24 4.47 6.57
C GLN A 116 14.44 4.78 5.29
N THR A 117 14.06 3.76 4.54
CA THR A 117 13.21 3.91 3.37
C THR A 117 11.83 4.46 3.73
N TYR A 118 11.21 3.99 4.82
CA TYR A 118 9.94 4.57 5.30
C TYR A 118 10.10 6.06 5.60
N ALA A 119 11.12 6.44 6.37
CA ALA A 119 11.37 7.82 6.73
C ALA A 119 11.55 8.71 5.48
N LEU A 120 12.34 8.24 4.51
CA LEU A 120 12.59 8.96 3.26
C LEU A 120 11.30 9.12 2.44
N ARG A 121 10.51 8.05 2.28
CA ARG A 121 9.25 8.11 1.53
C ARG A 121 8.23 9.04 2.21
N MET A 122 8.12 8.96 3.53
CA MET A 122 7.28 9.89 4.30
C MET A 122 7.70 11.34 4.11
N GLN A 123 9.01 11.65 4.14
CA GLN A 123 9.51 12.99 3.87
C GLN A 123 9.22 13.44 2.43
N THR A 124 9.26 12.51 1.48
CA THR A 124 8.93 12.81 0.08
C THR A 124 7.47 13.18 -0.07
N HIS A 125 6.56 12.39 0.51
CA HIS A 125 5.12 12.65 0.42
C HIS A 125 4.69 13.93 1.16
N ARG A 126 5.36 14.29 2.26
CA ARG A 126 5.09 15.55 2.99
C ARG A 126 5.34 16.82 2.17
N LYS A 127 6.02 16.73 1.04
CA LYS A 127 6.21 17.87 0.13
C LYS A 127 4.96 18.22 -0.65
N ASP A 128 4.01 17.31 -0.75
CA ASP A 128 2.71 17.55 -1.36
C ASP A 128 1.79 18.23 -0.34
N PRO A 129 1.32 19.46 -0.59
CA PRO A 129 0.52 20.24 0.35
C PRO A 129 -0.88 19.65 0.62
N PHE A 130 -1.33 18.70 -0.19
CA PHE A 130 -2.61 18.01 -0.04
C PHE A 130 -2.49 16.71 0.76
N ILE A 131 -1.30 16.30 1.15
CA ILE A 131 -1.07 15.12 1.99
C ILE A 131 -1.01 15.54 3.46
N GLU A 132 -2.02 15.14 4.23
CA GLU A 132 -2.11 15.44 5.66
C GLU A 132 -1.63 14.27 6.54
N TYR A 133 -1.83 13.05 6.07
CA TYR A 133 -1.53 11.87 6.86
C TYR A 133 -0.77 10.82 6.06
N ILE A 134 0.27 10.24 6.67
CA ILE A 134 1.09 9.20 6.06
C ILE A 134 1.21 8.03 7.02
N LEU A 135 0.88 6.84 6.55
CA LEU A 135 0.93 5.60 7.30
C LEU A 135 1.82 4.57 6.59
N ALA A 136 2.88 4.11 7.26
CA ALA A 136 3.58 2.89 6.89
C ALA A 136 3.02 1.73 7.73
N TYR A 137 2.62 0.63 7.07
CA TYR A 137 2.04 -0.53 7.76
C TYR A 137 2.36 -1.84 7.05
N LYS A 138 2.28 -2.91 7.80
CA LYS A 138 2.47 -4.27 7.30
C LYS A 138 1.27 -5.13 7.69
N ASN A 139 0.61 -5.71 6.71
CA ASN A 139 -0.35 -6.77 6.95
C ASN A 139 0.42 -8.08 7.09
N TYR A 140 0.30 -8.73 8.23
CA TYR A 140 0.95 -10.00 8.52
C TYR A 140 -0.09 -11.08 8.78
N GLY A 141 0.05 -12.21 8.06
CA GLY A 141 -0.85 -13.33 8.17
C GLY A 141 -2.21 -13.15 7.46
N VAL A 142 -2.90 -14.25 7.26
CA VAL A 142 -4.17 -14.32 6.54
C VAL A 142 -5.27 -13.50 7.21
N ALA A 143 -5.30 -13.52 8.55
CA ALA A 143 -6.28 -12.77 9.34
C ALA A 143 -6.17 -11.24 9.15
N ALA A 144 -4.97 -10.74 8.84
CA ALA A 144 -4.75 -9.34 8.50
C ALA A 144 -4.98 -9.01 7.01
N GLY A 145 -5.50 -9.96 6.24
CA GLY A 145 -5.71 -9.80 4.80
C GLY A 145 -4.42 -9.85 3.98
N SER A 146 -3.31 -10.30 4.57
CA SER A 146 -2.12 -10.61 3.79
C SER A 146 -2.41 -11.79 2.91
N ARG A 147 -2.31 -11.62 1.60
CA ARG A 147 -2.14 -12.76 0.73
C ARG A 147 -0.78 -13.34 1.05
N ASP A 148 -0.77 -14.59 1.43
CA ASP A 148 0.44 -15.27 1.87
C ASP A 148 1.36 -15.52 0.68
N ILE A 149 1.98 -14.45 0.22
CA ILE A 149 3.06 -14.46 -0.75
C ILE A 149 4.31 -14.50 0.10
N GLY A 150 5.09 -15.55 0.00
CA GLY A 150 6.29 -15.79 0.80
C GLY A 150 7.42 -14.76 0.59
N HIS A 151 7.07 -13.48 0.47
CA HIS A 151 8.00 -12.37 0.26
C HIS A 151 7.64 -11.18 1.15
N SER A 152 8.56 -10.78 2.00
CA SER A 152 8.37 -9.71 2.98
C SER A 152 8.12 -8.38 2.31
N ARG A 153 6.99 -7.76 2.64
CA ARG A 153 6.55 -6.46 2.11
C ARG A 153 5.73 -5.70 3.11
N SER A 154 5.74 -4.40 2.95
CA SER A 154 4.88 -3.45 3.66
C SER A 154 4.27 -2.47 2.68
N GLN A 155 3.50 -1.53 3.19
CA GLN A 155 2.78 -0.55 2.40
C GLN A 155 2.93 0.83 3.03
N ILE A 156 2.95 1.86 2.18
CA ILE A 156 2.88 3.26 2.59
C ILE A 156 1.65 3.87 1.93
N MET A 157 0.82 4.49 2.75
CA MET A 157 -0.32 5.27 2.30
C MET A 157 -0.13 6.72 2.74
N ALA A 158 -0.27 7.62 1.78
CA ALA A 158 -0.21 9.07 2.01
C ALA A 158 -1.52 9.68 1.50
N VAL A 159 -2.29 10.33 2.37
CA VAL A 159 -3.61 10.88 2.11
C VAL A 159 -3.76 12.30 2.64
#